data_71ed97a6167f483966a83d6d2b118c1b
#
_entry.id   71ed97a6167f483966a83d6d2b118c1b
#
_cell.length_a   1.000
_cell.length_b   1.000
_cell.length_c   1.000
_cell.angle_alpha   90.00
_cell.angle_beta   90.00
_cell.angle_gamma   90.00
#
_symmetry.space_group_name_H-M   'P 1'
#
loop_
_entity.id
_entity.type
_entity.pdbx_description
1 polymer ?
#
loop_
_entity_poly.entity_id
_entity_poly.type
_entity_poly.pdbx_seq_one_letter_code
_entity_poly.pdbx_strand_id
1 'polypeptide(L)'
;MTTRTTVKLAALALLAAAGLAAPGTAQAQGDLVVYCTVQEEWCRAMVQAFEKKTGIKVAMTRKSSGELYAQIKAESANPKGDVWWGGTGDPHLQAAEEGLSLEYKSPMLGELHPWAVKQWEQSKQRTVGVYAGALGYGYNTKQAAEKKLPELKCWSDLLNPKLKDEVQVADPNSSGTSYTLLATVVQLMGEDKGFDYMKKLHKNINQYTKSGAAPAKAVSLGETTAGITFQHDMVTFVVQGAPIQVVAPCEGTGYEIGSMTLIKGARNLENAKKWYDWALTPEAQSIGAEAKAYQVPSNKNAKAPKEAPDFSKIKFIDYDFAKYGSSAERKRLLAKWDAEVKNLPK
;
A
#
# COMPACT_ATOMS: atom_id res chain seq x y z
N MET A 1 -51.50 -76.91 39.62
CA MET A 1 -50.16 -77.39 39.30
C MET A 1 -49.39 -76.23 38.70
N THR A 2 -48.57 -75.72 39.44
CA THR A 2 -47.59 -74.68 39.43
C THR A 2 -47.13 -74.16 38.09
N THR A 3 -47.46 -72.87 37.88
CA THR A 3 -46.87 -72.02 36.85
C THR A 3 -45.93 -71.01 37.48
N ARG A 4 -44.66 -71.06 37.15
CA ARG A 4 -43.63 -70.08 37.57
C ARG A 4 -43.55 -68.95 36.52
N THR A 5 -43.82 -67.77 37.00
CA THR A 5 -43.67 -66.50 36.26
C THR A 5 -42.22 -66.08 36.29
N THR A 6 -41.60 -65.88 35.14
CA THR A 6 -40.24 -65.31 34.99
C THR A 6 -40.39 -63.84 34.57
N VAL A 7 -39.96 -62.93 35.42
CA VAL A 7 -39.84 -61.50 35.17
C VAL A 7 -38.56 -61.28 34.34
N LYS A 8 -38.69 -60.70 33.13
CA LYS A 8 -37.54 -60.22 32.33
C LYS A 8 -37.34 -58.73 32.62
N LEU A 9 -36.22 -58.41 33.28
CA LEU A 9 -35.71 -57.05 33.35
C LEU A 9 -35.22 -56.58 31.96
N ALA A 10 -35.79 -55.53 31.43
CA ALA A 10 -35.27 -54.81 30.28
C ALA A 10 -34.31 -53.72 30.80
N ALA A 11 -33.02 -53.93 30.48
CA ALA A 11 -31.98 -52.92 30.69
C ALA A 11 -32.05 -51.89 29.57
N LEU A 12 -32.43 -50.65 29.85
CA LEU A 12 -32.29 -49.52 28.95
C LEU A 12 -30.81 -49.07 28.92
N ALA A 13 -30.13 -49.30 27.79
CA ALA A 13 -28.82 -48.75 27.53
C ALA A 13 -28.99 -47.30 26.94
N LEU A 14 -28.79 -46.29 27.77
CA LEU A 14 -28.61 -44.92 27.31
C LEU A 14 -27.21 -44.79 26.66
N LEU A 15 -27.14 -44.75 25.35
CA LEU A 15 -25.95 -44.30 24.59
C LEU A 15 -25.86 -42.75 24.69
N ALA A 16 -25.00 -42.27 25.58
CA ALA A 16 -24.58 -40.89 25.60
C ALA A 16 -23.68 -40.63 24.36
N ALA A 17 -24.21 -40.00 23.33
CA ALA A 17 -23.42 -39.45 22.24
C ALA A 17 -22.64 -38.22 22.75
N ALA A 18 -21.42 -38.46 23.26
CA ALA A 18 -20.46 -37.40 23.50
C ALA A 18 -19.99 -36.87 22.13
N GLY A 19 -20.63 -35.76 21.67
CA GLY A 19 -20.15 -35.03 20.54
C GLY A 19 -18.74 -34.48 20.83
N LEU A 20 -17.73 -35.05 20.19
CA LEU A 20 -16.39 -34.50 20.11
C LEU A 20 -16.47 -33.22 19.30
N ALA A 21 -16.71 -32.09 19.97
CA ALA A 21 -16.42 -30.77 19.42
C ALA A 21 -14.90 -30.72 19.20
N ALA A 22 -14.46 -30.90 17.95
CA ALA A 22 -13.09 -30.63 17.56
C ALA A 22 -12.80 -29.19 18.00
N PRO A 23 -11.71 -28.93 18.74
CA PRO A 23 -11.29 -27.55 18.99
C PRO A 23 -11.01 -26.94 17.63
N GLY A 24 -11.90 -26.07 17.15
CA GLY A 24 -11.59 -25.17 16.04
C GLY A 24 -10.27 -24.52 16.41
N THR A 25 -9.28 -24.62 15.54
CA THR A 25 -8.04 -23.87 15.68
C THR A 25 -8.42 -22.40 15.70
N ALA A 26 -8.65 -21.84 16.90
CA ALA A 26 -8.69 -20.42 17.11
C ALA A 26 -7.32 -19.94 16.64
N GLN A 27 -7.28 -19.40 15.41
CA GLN A 27 -6.11 -18.71 14.93
C GLN A 27 -5.84 -17.63 15.98
N ALA A 28 -4.68 -17.71 16.62
CA ALA A 28 -4.32 -16.81 17.71
C ALA A 28 -4.50 -15.39 17.19
N GLN A 29 -5.61 -14.76 17.57
CA GLN A 29 -5.89 -13.38 17.23
C GLN A 29 -4.89 -12.59 18.07
N GLY A 30 -3.91 -11.93 17.44
CA GLY A 30 -2.96 -11.09 18.16
C GLY A 30 -3.72 -10.04 18.99
N ASP A 31 -3.07 -9.50 20.00
CA ASP A 31 -3.60 -8.41 20.84
C ASP A 31 -3.77 -7.11 20.03
N LEU A 32 -3.28 -7.11 18.79
CA LEU A 32 -3.41 -6.04 17.79
C LEU A 32 -3.39 -6.64 16.38
N VAL A 33 -4.27 -6.17 15.51
CA VAL A 33 -4.29 -6.55 14.09
C VAL A 33 -3.89 -5.36 13.23
N VAL A 34 -2.73 -5.45 12.57
CA VAL A 34 -2.19 -4.41 11.69
C VAL A 34 -2.34 -4.82 10.23
N TYR A 35 -3.04 -4.01 9.47
CA TYR A 35 -3.07 -4.06 8.02
C TYR A 35 -1.96 -3.19 7.46
N CYS A 36 -1.01 -3.80 6.74
CA CYS A 36 0.19 -3.14 6.24
C CYS A 36 0.20 -3.05 4.72
N THR A 37 0.61 -1.92 4.17
CA THR A 37 0.62 -1.67 2.71
C THR A 37 1.95 -1.15 2.16
N VAL A 38 3.03 -1.31 2.89
CA VAL A 38 4.40 -1.07 2.41
C VAL A 38 5.11 -2.38 2.04
N GLN A 39 6.42 -2.36 1.81
CA GLN A 39 7.24 -3.55 1.59
C GLN A 39 7.14 -4.49 2.80
N GLU A 40 7.08 -5.79 2.54
CA GLU A 40 6.83 -6.78 3.61
C GLU A 40 7.92 -6.79 4.67
N GLU A 41 9.17 -6.59 4.26
CA GLU A 41 10.32 -6.51 5.17
C GLU A 41 10.17 -5.38 6.17
N TRP A 42 9.67 -4.22 5.72
CA TRP A 42 9.41 -3.08 6.60
C TRP A 42 8.22 -3.35 7.52
N CYS A 43 7.13 -3.95 6.99
CA CYS A 43 6.00 -4.37 7.83
C CYS A 43 6.46 -5.28 8.97
N ARG A 44 7.29 -6.31 8.66
CA ARG A 44 7.80 -7.27 9.64
C ARG A 44 8.73 -6.61 10.67
N ALA A 45 9.62 -5.72 10.22
CA ALA A 45 10.53 -5.00 11.10
C ALA A 45 9.76 -4.12 12.11
N MET A 46 8.72 -3.42 11.65
CA MET A 46 7.84 -2.62 12.53
C MET A 46 7.13 -3.50 13.55
N VAL A 47 6.57 -4.64 13.13
CA VAL A 47 5.91 -5.58 14.04
C VAL A 47 6.88 -6.09 15.12
N GLN A 48 8.05 -6.56 14.72
CA GLN A 48 9.06 -7.07 15.65
C GLN A 48 9.52 -6.01 16.66
N ALA A 49 9.75 -4.79 16.20
CA ALA A 49 10.17 -3.68 17.06
C ALA A 49 9.06 -3.29 18.06
N PHE A 50 7.82 -3.23 17.60
CA PHE A 50 6.66 -2.92 18.47
C PHE A 50 6.42 -4.01 19.52
N GLU A 51 6.42 -5.28 19.12
CA GLU A 51 6.28 -6.42 20.04
C GLU A 51 7.38 -6.43 21.09
N LYS A 52 8.65 -6.21 20.67
CA LYS A 52 9.81 -6.13 21.57
C LYS A 52 9.67 -5.00 22.60
N LYS A 53 9.16 -3.85 22.15
CA LYS A 53 9.01 -2.65 23.00
C LYS A 53 7.85 -2.75 23.98
N THR A 54 6.73 -3.35 23.56
CA THR A 54 5.46 -3.27 24.29
C THR A 54 4.98 -4.59 24.87
N GLY A 55 5.48 -5.73 24.40
CA GLY A 55 4.96 -7.06 24.70
C GLY A 55 3.63 -7.41 24.04
N ILE A 56 3.02 -6.47 23.29
CA ILE A 56 1.74 -6.66 22.61
C ILE A 56 1.96 -7.51 21.36
N LYS A 57 1.23 -8.63 21.21
CA LYS A 57 1.32 -9.50 20.06
C LYS A 57 0.56 -8.94 18.86
N VAL A 58 1.21 -8.92 17.70
CA VAL A 58 0.68 -8.32 16.47
C VAL A 58 0.42 -9.37 15.39
N ALA A 59 -0.84 -9.52 15.00
CA ALA A 59 -1.19 -10.21 13.77
C ALA A 59 -1.11 -9.20 12.60
N MET A 60 -0.33 -9.52 11.57
CA MET A 60 -0.12 -8.62 10.44
C MET A 60 -0.60 -9.26 9.14
N THR A 61 -1.32 -8.48 8.33
CA THR A 61 -1.68 -8.83 6.95
C THR A 61 -1.16 -7.76 6.00
N ARG A 62 -0.43 -8.17 4.97
CA ARG A 62 0.10 -7.26 3.93
C ARG A 62 -0.73 -7.37 2.66
N LYS A 63 -1.20 -6.21 2.14
CA LYS A 63 -1.86 -6.07 0.82
C LYS A 63 -1.47 -4.74 0.17
N SER A 64 -1.84 -4.55 -1.10
CA SER A 64 -1.76 -3.25 -1.76
C SER A 64 -2.86 -2.31 -1.28
N SER A 65 -2.64 -0.99 -1.38
CA SER A 65 -3.52 0.02 -0.77
C SER A 65 -4.97 -0.04 -1.27
N GLY A 66 -5.17 -0.26 -2.57
CA GLY A 66 -6.52 -0.39 -3.14
C GLY A 66 -7.23 -1.68 -2.69
N GLU A 67 -6.49 -2.80 -2.64
CA GLU A 67 -7.03 -4.08 -2.13
C GLU A 67 -7.41 -3.97 -0.66
N LEU A 68 -6.58 -3.29 0.14
CA LEU A 68 -6.85 -3.16 1.57
C LEU A 68 -8.01 -2.21 1.86
N TYR A 69 -8.11 -1.10 1.12
CA TYR A 69 -9.30 -0.25 1.19
C TYR A 69 -10.58 -1.07 0.91
N ALA A 70 -10.58 -1.88 -0.15
CA ALA A 70 -11.73 -2.73 -0.50
C ALA A 70 -12.05 -3.73 0.63
N GLN A 71 -11.03 -4.32 1.25
CA GLN A 71 -11.19 -5.22 2.39
C GLN A 71 -11.79 -4.51 3.61
N ILE A 72 -11.24 -3.37 4.01
CA ILE A 72 -11.74 -2.58 5.15
C ILE A 72 -13.21 -2.19 4.92
N LYS A 73 -13.55 -1.79 3.70
CA LYS A 73 -14.92 -1.48 3.32
C LYS A 73 -15.86 -2.69 3.42
N ALA A 74 -15.43 -3.84 2.91
CA ALA A 74 -16.20 -5.09 3.00
C ALA A 74 -16.37 -5.57 4.45
N GLU A 75 -15.41 -5.30 5.31
CA GLU A 75 -15.41 -5.66 6.73
C GLU A 75 -16.11 -4.62 7.63
N SER A 76 -16.63 -3.51 7.08
CA SER A 76 -17.10 -2.35 7.85
C SER A 76 -18.18 -2.67 8.89
N ALA A 77 -19.04 -3.67 8.66
CA ALA A 77 -20.04 -4.15 9.62
C ALA A 77 -19.45 -5.02 10.74
N ASN A 78 -18.27 -5.62 10.55
CA ASN A 78 -17.57 -6.47 11.50
C ASN A 78 -16.05 -6.37 11.28
N PRO A 79 -15.41 -5.25 11.64
CA PRO A 79 -13.99 -5.01 11.41
C PRO A 79 -13.11 -6.07 12.04
N LYS A 80 -12.07 -6.47 11.30
CA LYS A 80 -11.10 -7.47 11.73
C LYS A 80 -9.71 -6.86 11.92
N GLY A 81 -9.43 -5.73 11.28
CA GLY A 81 -8.22 -4.95 11.48
C GLY A 81 -8.41 -3.83 12.49
N ASP A 82 -7.35 -3.43 13.18
CA ASP A 82 -7.35 -2.34 14.15
C ASP A 82 -6.67 -1.09 13.59
N VAL A 83 -5.56 -1.28 12.90
CA VAL A 83 -4.75 -0.22 12.27
C VAL A 83 -4.50 -0.56 10.82
N TRP A 84 -4.62 0.44 9.95
CA TRP A 84 -4.08 0.40 8.61
C TRP A 84 -2.84 1.30 8.55
N TRP A 85 -1.66 0.70 8.35
CA TRP A 85 -0.38 1.38 8.37
C TRP A 85 0.32 1.30 7.01
N GLY A 86 0.72 2.48 6.51
CA GLY A 86 1.45 2.65 5.26
C GLY A 86 0.57 2.60 4.00
N GLY A 87 1.21 2.72 2.85
CA GLY A 87 0.57 2.85 1.55
C GLY A 87 0.12 4.28 1.24
N THR A 88 -0.28 4.52 -0.01
CA THR A 88 -0.62 5.86 -0.51
C THR A 88 -1.80 6.49 0.22
N GLY A 89 -1.78 7.81 0.38
CA GLY A 89 -2.78 8.55 1.13
C GLY A 89 -4.17 8.59 0.48
N ASP A 90 -4.26 8.54 -0.85
CA ASP A 90 -5.56 8.66 -1.54
C ASP A 90 -6.62 7.66 -1.05
N PRO A 91 -6.36 6.34 -0.94
CA PRO A 91 -7.35 5.41 -0.40
C PRO A 91 -7.59 5.57 1.10
N HIS A 92 -6.64 6.12 1.88
CA HIS A 92 -6.87 6.50 3.27
C HIS A 92 -7.82 7.69 3.38
N LEU A 93 -7.66 8.72 2.52
CA LEU A 93 -8.57 9.85 2.44
C LEU A 93 -9.98 9.41 2.03
N GLN A 94 -10.07 8.50 1.06
CA GLN A 94 -11.34 7.89 0.67
C GLN A 94 -12.00 7.15 1.84
N ALA A 95 -11.24 6.34 2.57
CA ALA A 95 -11.75 5.63 3.75
C ALA A 95 -12.20 6.61 4.86
N ALA A 96 -11.50 7.72 5.02
CA ALA A 96 -11.86 8.78 5.97
C ALA A 96 -13.19 9.44 5.58
N GLU A 97 -13.36 9.81 4.31
CA GLU A 97 -14.60 10.38 3.78
C GLU A 97 -15.79 9.45 3.92
N GLU A 98 -15.59 8.16 3.68
CA GLU A 98 -16.65 7.13 3.80
C GLU A 98 -16.90 6.68 5.27
N GLY A 99 -16.22 7.29 6.24
CA GLY A 99 -16.44 7.02 7.67
C GLY A 99 -15.94 5.65 8.13
N LEU A 100 -14.95 5.08 7.43
CA LEU A 100 -14.33 3.78 7.76
C LEU A 100 -13.20 3.90 8.77
N SER A 101 -12.86 5.10 9.21
CA SER A 101 -11.75 5.42 10.12
C SER A 101 -12.21 6.24 11.31
N LEU A 102 -11.44 6.18 12.41
CA LEU A 102 -11.66 6.96 13.60
C LEU A 102 -10.89 8.28 13.58
N GLU A 103 -11.45 9.28 14.23
CA GLU A 103 -10.72 10.53 14.54
C GLU A 103 -9.74 10.24 15.67
N TYR A 104 -8.49 10.68 15.49
CA TYR A 104 -7.49 10.54 16.54
C TYR A 104 -6.40 11.61 16.40
N LYS A 105 -6.06 12.23 17.53
CA LYS A 105 -4.98 13.20 17.65
C LYS A 105 -3.84 12.59 18.43
N SER A 106 -2.78 12.19 17.75
CA SER A 106 -1.55 11.72 18.38
C SER A 106 -0.82 12.86 19.09
N PRO A 107 -0.20 12.61 20.26
CA PRO A 107 0.72 13.57 20.88
C PRO A 107 1.94 13.89 20.02
N MET A 108 2.26 13.03 19.04
CA MET A 108 3.42 13.19 18.14
C MET A 108 3.19 14.17 16.99
N LEU A 109 1.97 14.71 16.78
CA LEU A 109 1.66 15.56 15.62
C LEU A 109 2.58 16.78 15.51
N GLY A 110 2.97 17.41 16.62
CA GLY A 110 3.86 18.58 16.63
C GLY A 110 5.28 18.30 16.11
N GLU A 111 5.70 17.05 16.11
CA GLU A 111 7.02 16.62 15.63
C GLU A 111 7.03 16.29 14.13
N LEU A 112 5.87 16.24 13.48
CA LEU A 112 5.77 15.86 12.07
C LEU A 112 6.01 17.05 11.13
N HIS A 113 6.46 16.73 9.93
CA HIS A 113 6.53 17.69 8.83
C HIS A 113 5.15 18.23 8.46
N PRO A 114 5.05 19.51 7.99
CA PRO A 114 3.77 20.16 7.66
C PRO A 114 2.89 19.36 6.70
N TRP A 115 3.48 18.67 5.71
CA TRP A 115 2.73 17.87 4.75
C TRP A 115 1.99 16.68 5.40
N ALA A 116 2.58 16.08 6.44
CA ALA A 116 1.96 14.96 7.15
C ALA A 116 0.80 15.43 8.05
N VAL A 117 0.96 16.61 8.67
CA VAL A 117 -0.09 17.28 9.47
C VAL A 117 -1.22 17.75 8.57
N LYS A 118 -0.91 18.34 7.40
CA LYS A 118 -1.91 18.77 6.42
C LYS A 118 -2.84 17.62 5.99
N GLN A 119 -2.32 16.42 5.81
CA GLN A 119 -3.14 15.24 5.52
C GLN A 119 -4.09 14.89 6.67
N TRP A 120 -3.61 15.00 7.92
CA TRP A 120 -4.44 14.79 9.10
C TRP A 120 -5.58 15.81 9.19
N GLU A 121 -5.30 17.08 8.89
CA GLU A 121 -6.31 18.15 8.84
C GLU A 121 -7.33 17.92 7.71
N GLN A 122 -6.87 17.65 6.48
CA GLN A 122 -7.71 17.40 5.31
C GLN A 122 -8.64 16.19 5.50
N SER A 123 -8.19 15.17 6.21
CA SER A 123 -8.99 13.99 6.52
C SER A 123 -9.96 14.17 7.70
N LYS A 124 -10.09 15.38 8.25
CA LYS A 124 -10.82 15.63 9.50
C LYS A 124 -10.31 14.75 10.64
N GLN A 125 -8.99 14.78 10.85
CA GLN A 125 -8.28 14.07 11.91
C GLN A 125 -8.32 12.53 11.84
N ARG A 126 -8.59 11.95 10.65
CA ARG A 126 -8.85 10.51 10.48
C ARG A 126 -7.69 9.73 9.88
N THR A 127 -6.74 10.39 9.25
CA THR A 127 -5.51 9.76 8.74
C THR A 127 -4.34 10.72 8.81
N VAL A 128 -3.14 10.22 9.06
CA VAL A 128 -1.91 11.03 9.20
C VAL A 128 -0.84 10.52 8.25
N GLY A 129 -0.01 11.44 7.75
CA GLY A 129 1.17 11.07 6.97
C GLY A 129 2.26 10.44 7.83
N VAL A 130 2.81 9.32 7.38
CA VAL A 130 3.91 8.61 8.06
C VAL A 130 5.22 8.64 7.27
N TYR A 131 5.16 8.80 5.97
CA TYR A 131 6.30 9.01 5.08
C TYR A 131 5.87 9.68 3.78
N ALA A 132 6.85 10.10 2.96
CA ALA A 132 6.61 10.58 1.60
C ALA A 132 7.51 9.85 0.59
N GLY A 133 7.03 9.71 -0.65
CA GLY A 133 7.76 9.09 -1.76
C GLY A 133 7.43 9.75 -3.10
N ALA A 134 8.46 9.99 -3.91
CA ALA A 134 8.28 10.53 -5.26
C ALA A 134 7.90 9.45 -6.25
N LEU A 135 6.88 9.68 -7.08
CA LEU A 135 6.55 8.81 -8.19
C LEU A 135 7.61 8.96 -9.29
N GLY A 136 7.84 7.91 -10.06
CA GLY A 136 8.75 7.92 -11.19
C GLY A 136 8.76 6.58 -11.90
N TYR A 137 9.86 6.29 -12.53
CA TYR A 137 10.12 4.98 -13.10
C TYR A 137 11.61 4.64 -13.01
N GLY A 138 11.92 3.39 -13.24
CA GLY A 138 13.29 2.96 -13.41
C GLY A 138 13.40 2.11 -14.66
N TYR A 139 14.58 2.06 -15.25
CA TYR A 139 14.85 1.18 -16.38
C TYR A 139 16.19 0.46 -16.23
N ASN A 140 16.24 -0.79 -16.72
CA ASN A 140 17.45 -1.59 -16.74
C ASN A 140 18.41 -1.05 -17.82
N THR A 141 19.55 -0.54 -17.38
CA THR A 141 20.53 0.12 -18.28
C THR A 141 21.18 -0.83 -19.27
N LYS A 142 21.32 -2.13 -18.93
CA LYS A 142 21.85 -3.15 -19.85
C LYS A 142 20.87 -3.43 -20.97
N GLN A 143 19.60 -3.70 -20.63
CA GLN A 143 18.56 -3.92 -21.64
C GLN A 143 18.30 -2.69 -22.51
N ALA A 144 18.34 -1.49 -21.91
CA ALA A 144 18.22 -0.25 -22.67
C ALA A 144 19.34 -0.11 -23.72
N ALA A 145 20.58 -0.46 -23.36
CA ALA A 145 21.70 -0.45 -24.28
C ALA A 145 21.56 -1.50 -25.40
N GLU A 146 21.14 -2.74 -25.07
CA GLU A 146 20.87 -3.80 -26.03
C GLU A 146 19.80 -3.41 -27.07
N LYS A 147 18.74 -2.74 -26.58
CA LYS A 147 17.64 -2.22 -27.43
C LYS A 147 18.01 -0.92 -28.16
N LYS A 148 19.19 -0.37 -27.89
CA LYS A 148 19.64 0.93 -28.44
C LYS A 148 18.59 2.02 -28.15
N LEU A 149 18.10 2.06 -26.91
CA LEU A 149 17.23 3.13 -26.44
C LEU A 149 18.05 4.40 -26.18
N PRO A 150 17.50 5.59 -26.43
CA PRO A 150 18.08 6.82 -25.91
C PRO A 150 18.01 6.83 -24.37
N GLU A 151 18.70 7.75 -23.75
CA GLU A 151 18.54 8.01 -22.32
C GLU A 151 17.09 8.43 -22.04
N LEU A 152 16.41 7.69 -21.13
CA LEU A 152 15.01 7.96 -20.77
C LEU A 152 14.97 8.96 -19.62
N LYS A 153 14.25 10.08 -19.81
CA LYS A 153 14.17 11.20 -18.84
C LYS A 153 12.75 11.68 -18.53
N CYS A 154 11.81 11.38 -19.41
CA CYS A 154 10.49 11.99 -19.41
C CYS A 154 9.40 10.90 -19.42
N TRP A 155 8.18 11.23 -19.02
CA TRP A 155 7.04 10.31 -19.17
C TRP A 155 6.84 9.92 -20.65
N SER A 156 7.01 10.87 -21.57
CA SER A 156 6.87 10.63 -23.00
C SER A 156 7.84 9.59 -23.55
N ASP A 157 8.99 9.40 -22.93
CA ASP A 157 10.00 8.42 -23.40
C ASP A 157 9.50 6.98 -23.23
N LEU A 158 8.60 6.72 -22.28
CA LEU A 158 7.97 5.41 -22.10
C LEU A 158 7.01 5.02 -23.24
N LEU A 159 6.69 5.96 -24.14
CA LEU A 159 5.90 5.70 -25.34
C LEU A 159 6.77 5.25 -26.54
N ASN A 160 8.09 5.11 -26.38
CA ASN A 160 8.98 4.66 -27.44
C ASN A 160 8.55 3.26 -27.95
N PRO A 161 8.36 3.05 -29.25
CA PRO A 161 7.93 1.75 -29.79
C PRO A 161 8.88 0.58 -29.48
N LYS A 162 10.16 0.86 -29.23
CA LYS A 162 11.13 -0.17 -28.80
C LYS A 162 10.86 -0.71 -27.40
N LEU A 163 9.96 -0.07 -26.65
CA LEU A 163 9.49 -0.52 -25.34
C LEU A 163 8.18 -1.33 -25.44
N LYS A 164 7.74 -1.74 -26.63
CA LYS A 164 6.56 -2.58 -26.77
C LYS A 164 6.71 -3.86 -25.93
N ASP A 165 5.74 -4.12 -25.05
CA ASP A 165 5.74 -5.23 -24.08
C ASP A 165 6.98 -5.26 -23.16
N GLU A 166 7.56 -4.08 -22.86
CA GLU A 166 8.78 -3.92 -22.08
C GLU A 166 8.63 -2.95 -20.92
N VAL A 167 7.42 -2.52 -20.64
CA VAL A 167 7.09 -1.67 -19.48
C VAL A 167 6.17 -2.42 -18.53
N GLN A 168 6.44 -2.35 -17.24
CA GLN A 168 5.58 -2.92 -16.21
C GLN A 168 5.03 -1.83 -15.29
N VAL A 169 3.77 -1.94 -14.92
CA VAL A 169 3.10 -1.04 -13.98
C VAL A 169 2.02 -1.83 -13.24
N ALA A 170 1.60 -1.38 -12.07
CA ALA A 170 0.50 -2.03 -11.37
C ALA A 170 -0.88 -1.60 -11.91
N ASP A 171 -1.92 -2.38 -11.59
CA ASP A 171 -3.31 -2.01 -11.88
C ASP A 171 -3.76 -0.92 -10.86
N PRO A 172 -4.27 0.23 -11.31
CA PRO A 172 -4.69 1.31 -10.42
C PRO A 172 -5.88 0.95 -9.51
N ASN A 173 -6.66 -0.09 -9.83
CA ASN A 173 -7.72 -0.57 -8.94
C ASN A 173 -7.15 -1.24 -7.67
N SER A 174 -6.06 -2.00 -7.81
CA SER A 174 -5.42 -2.70 -6.69
C SER A 174 -4.33 -1.88 -6.02
N SER A 175 -3.59 -1.06 -6.78
CA SER A 175 -2.39 -0.36 -6.34
C SER A 175 -2.61 1.14 -6.19
N GLY A 176 -2.30 1.66 -5.01
CA GLY A 176 -2.25 3.11 -4.80
C GLY A 176 -1.17 3.79 -5.65
N THR A 177 0.00 3.16 -5.83
CA THR A 177 1.09 3.66 -6.69
C THR A 177 0.61 3.94 -8.11
N SER A 178 -0.12 3.00 -8.69
CA SER A 178 -0.61 3.15 -10.06
C SER A 178 -1.81 4.10 -10.14
N TYR A 179 -2.61 4.21 -9.08
CA TYR A 179 -3.59 5.28 -8.99
C TYR A 179 -2.93 6.66 -8.92
N THR A 180 -1.84 6.80 -8.16
CA THR A 180 -1.05 8.04 -8.14
C THR A 180 -0.50 8.36 -9.53
N LEU A 181 -0.07 7.35 -10.33
CA LEU A 181 0.31 7.56 -11.73
C LEU A 181 -0.86 8.12 -12.55
N LEU A 182 -2.02 7.47 -12.50
CA LEU A 182 -3.21 7.89 -13.25
C LEU A 182 -3.60 9.33 -12.88
N ALA A 183 -3.68 9.65 -11.59
CA ALA A 183 -3.97 11.00 -11.11
C ALA A 183 -2.87 12.01 -11.49
N THR A 184 -1.60 11.60 -11.49
CA THR A 184 -0.48 12.45 -11.90
C THR A 184 -0.58 12.87 -13.37
N VAL A 185 -0.77 11.91 -14.27
CA VAL A 185 -0.83 12.24 -15.70
C VAL A 185 -2.08 13.04 -16.06
N VAL A 186 -3.20 12.79 -15.36
CA VAL A 186 -4.43 13.61 -15.51
C VAL A 186 -4.20 15.05 -15.07
N GLN A 187 -3.52 15.27 -13.94
CA GLN A 187 -3.21 16.61 -13.44
C GLN A 187 -2.17 17.32 -14.30
N LEU A 188 -1.14 16.59 -14.74
CA LEU A 188 -0.02 17.14 -15.51
C LEU A 188 -0.43 17.54 -16.94
N MET A 189 -1.25 16.73 -17.59
CA MET A 189 -1.56 16.83 -19.02
C MET A 189 -2.98 17.32 -19.31
N GLY A 190 -3.86 17.35 -18.29
CA GLY A 190 -5.31 17.44 -18.45
C GLY A 190 -5.91 16.06 -18.71
N GLU A 191 -7.20 15.88 -18.42
CA GLU A 191 -7.81 14.54 -18.40
C GLU A 191 -7.75 13.84 -19.76
N ASP A 192 -8.15 14.49 -20.82
CA ASP A 192 -8.21 13.86 -22.16
C ASP A 192 -6.81 13.43 -22.63
N LYS A 193 -5.84 14.33 -22.53
CA LYS A 193 -4.44 14.02 -22.93
C LYS A 193 -3.80 13.00 -21.99
N GLY A 194 -4.14 13.02 -20.70
CA GLY A 194 -3.69 12.04 -19.72
C GLY A 194 -4.19 10.63 -20.06
N PHE A 195 -5.47 10.50 -20.43
CA PHE A 195 -6.02 9.21 -20.86
C PHE A 195 -5.46 8.79 -22.24
N ASP A 196 -5.23 9.72 -23.16
CA ASP A 196 -4.54 9.42 -24.43
C ASP A 196 -3.11 8.91 -24.21
N TYR A 197 -2.40 9.52 -23.25
CA TYR A 197 -1.09 9.02 -22.82
C TYR A 197 -1.20 7.60 -22.27
N MET A 198 -2.14 7.33 -21.36
CA MET A 198 -2.33 6.00 -20.78
C MET A 198 -2.70 4.94 -21.83
N LYS A 199 -3.52 5.29 -22.84
CA LYS A 199 -3.84 4.40 -23.98
C LYS A 199 -2.61 4.07 -24.83
N LYS A 200 -1.72 5.04 -25.04
CA LYS A 200 -0.45 4.84 -25.76
C LYS A 200 0.52 3.99 -24.94
N LEU A 201 0.64 4.29 -23.65
CA LEU A 201 1.48 3.55 -22.71
C LEU A 201 1.03 2.08 -22.60
N HIS A 202 -0.29 1.82 -22.62
CA HIS A 202 -0.86 0.48 -22.56
C HIS A 202 -0.28 -0.48 -23.61
N LYS A 203 0.06 0.03 -24.81
CA LYS A 203 0.68 -0.77 -25.89
C LYS A 203 2.09 -1.25 -25.54
N ASN A 204 2.75 -0.59 -24.61
CA ASN A 204 4.10 -0.95 -24.15
C ASN A 204 4.09 -1.76 -22.86
N ILE A 205 2.92 -1.90 -22.21
CA ILE A 205 2.79 -2.63 -20.93
C ILE A 205 2.78 -4.13 -21.19
N ASN A 206 3.71 -4.88 -20.60
CA ASN A 206 3.69 -6.35 -20.60
C ASN A 206 2.68 -6.89 -19.57
N GLN A 207 2.62 -6.30 -18.39
CA GLN A 207 1.77 -6.79 -17.31
C GLN A 207 1.30 -5.65 -16.40
N TYR A 208 0.05 -5.72 -15.97
CA TYR A 208 -0.48 -4.97 -14.83
C TYR A 208 -0.38 -5.82 -13.57
N THR A 209 0.53 -5.45 -12.66
CA THR A 209 0.74 -6.18 -11.40
C THR A 209 -0.28 -5.76 -10.33
N LYS A 210 -0.43 -6.56 -9.28
CA LYS A 210 -1.27 -6.18 -8.12
C LYS A 210 -0.54 -5.21 -7.19
N SER A 211 0.77 -5.39 -7.01
CA SER A 211 1.59 -4.58 -6.11
C SER A 211 2.32 -3.48 -6.87
N GLY A 212 2.24 -2.23 -6.36
CA GLY A 212 2.93 -1.08 -6.93
C GLY A 212 4.46 -1.18 -6.91
N ALA A 213 5.03 -1.95 -5.98
CA ALA A 213 6.48 -2.18 -5.88
C ALA A 213 6.99 -3.33 -6.79
N ALA A 214 6.09 -4.17 -7.33
CA ALA A 214 6.50 -5.33 -8.14
C ALA A 214 7.29 -4.95 -9.40
N PRO A 215 6.99 -3.86 -10.13
CA PRO A 215 7.75 -3.46 -11.29
C PRO A 215 9.23 -3.22 -11.01
N ALA A 216 9.61 -2.71 -9.82
CA ALA A 216 11.01 -2.51 -9.46
C ALA A 216 11.79 -3.82 -9.43
N LYS A 217 11.18 -4.88 -8.88
CA LYS A 217 11.78 -6.22 -8.86
C LYS A 217 11.95 -6.77 -10.28
N ALA A 218 10.93 -6.66 -11.12
CA ALA A 218 10.97 -7.14 -12.50
C ALA A 218 12.09 -6.46 -13.31
N VAL A 219 12.25 -5.14 -13.16
CA VAL A 219 13.36 -4.38 -13.78
C VAL A 219 14.71 -4.84 -13.25
N SER A 220 14.82 -5.10 -11.94
CA SER A 220 16.09 -5.53 -11.33
C SER A 220 16.56 -6.88 -11.82
N LEU A 221 15.62 -7.79 -12.13
CA LEU A 221 15.88 -9.12 -12.65
C LEU A 221 16.02 -9.15 -14.18
N GLY A 222 15.72 -8.04 -14.88
CA GLY A 222 15.72 -7.99 -16.32
C GLY A 222 14.51 -8.68 -16.97
N GLU A 223 13.42 -8.88 -16.22
CA GLU A 223 12.16 -9.42 -16.75
C GLU A 223 11.39 -8.39 -17.57
N THR A 224 11.70 -7.13 -17.40
CA THR A 224 11.15 -6.00 -18.15
C THR A 224 12.19 -4.88 -18.21
N THR A 225 12.16 -4.10 -19.28
CA THR A 225 13.14 -3.02 -19.50
C THR A 225 12.86 -1.82 -18.61
N ALA A 226 11.59 -1.43 -18.42
CA ALA A 226 11.20 -0.30 -17.59
C ALA A 226 10.06 -0.66 -16.64
N GLY A 227 9.99 0.03 -15.52
CA GLY A 227 8.93 -0.18 -14.53
C GLY A 227 8.51 1.14 -13.88
N ILE A 228 7.22 1.39 -13.81
CA ILE A 228 6.67 2.58 -13.15
C ILE A 228 6.32 2.24 -11.71
N THR A 229 6.92 2.96 -10.77
CA THR A 229 6.70 2.80 -9.33
C THR A 229 7.18 4.06 -8.58
N PHE A 230 7.13 4.06 -7.27
CA PHE A 230 7.82 5.10 -6.50
C PHE A 230 9.34 4.91 -6.59
N GLN A 231 10.07 6.01 -6.64
CA GLN A 231 11.53 5.98 -6.83
C GLN A 231 12.26 5.19 -5.75
N HIS A 232 11.79 5.25 -4.50
CA HIS A 232 12.38 4.50 -3.39
C HIS A 232 12.33 2.97 -3.58
N ASP A 233 11.32 2.44 -4.30
CA ASP A 233 11.27 1.01 -4.63
C ASP A 233 12.41 0.62 -5.58
N MET A 234 12.71 1.47 -6.58
CA MET A 234 13.85 1.26 -7.49
C MET A 234 15.18 1.39 -6.76
N VAL A 235 15.31 2.40 -5.89
CA VAL A 235 16.51 2.63 -5.06
C VAL A 235 16.87 1.39 -4.24
N THR A 236 15.88 0.67 -3.73
CA THR A 236 16.08 -0.59 -3.00
C THR A 236 16.93 -1.59 -3.79
N PHE A 237 16.70 -1.72 -5.09
CA PHE A 237 17.46 -2.63 -5.95
C PHE A 237 18.77 -2.01 -6.46
N VAL A 238 18.80 -0.70 -6.68
CA VAL A 238 20.06 0.02 -7.03
C VAL A 238 21.11 -0.17 -5.94
N VAL A 239 20.71 -0.04 -4.68
CA VAL A 239 21.63 -0.25 -3.53
C VAL A 239 22.11 -1.71 -3.44
N GLN A 240 21.34 -2.65 -3.98
CA GLN A 240 21.73 -4.06 -4.09
C GLN A 240 22.58 -4.37 -5.34
N GLY A 241 22.93 -3.35 -6.13
CA GLY A 241 23.79 -3.49 -7.32
C GLY A 241 23.04 -3.78 -8.62
N ALA A 242 21.71 -3.68 -8.65
CA ALA A 242 20.95 -3.85 -9.90
C ALA A 242 21.27 -2.70 -10.88
N PRO A 243 21.40 -2.99 -12.20
CA PRO A 243 21.73 -1.99 -13.20
C PRO A 243 20.50 -1.15 -13.57
N ILE A 244 20.00 -0.37 -12.62
CA ILE A 244 18.81 0.45 -12.79
C ILE A 244 19.17 1.92 -12.78
N GLN A 245 18.70 2.66 -13.77
CA GLN A 245 18.62 4.11 -13.74
C GLN A 245 17.24 4.51 -13.20
N VAL A 246 17.22 5.23 -12.07
CA VAL A 246 15.99 5.81 -11.50
C VAL A 246 15.74 7.16 -12.15
N VAL A 247 14.49 7.43 -12.52
CA VAL A 247 14.09 8.63 -13.26
C VAL A 247 12.99 9.37 -12.53
N ALA A 248 13.26 10.65 -12.24
CA ALA A 248 12.24 11.63 -11.93
C ALA A 248 11.83 12.29 -13.27
N PRO A 249 10.60 12.08 -13.77
CA PRO A 249 10.22 12.53 -15.11
C PRO A 249 10.32 14.04 -15.33
N CYS A 250 10.88 14.44 -16.44
CA CYS A 250 11.25 15.82 -16.78
C CYS A 250 10.06 16.79 -16.84
N GLU A 251 8.88 16.28 -17.23
CA GLU A 251 7.64 17.07 -17.29
C GLU A 251 7.18 17.46 -15.89
N GLY A 252 7.54 16.69 -14.88
CA GLY A 252 7.12 16.76 -13.50
C GLY A 252 6.43 15.47 -13.08
N THR A 253 6.28 15.28 -11.78
CA THR A 253 5.68 14.06 -11.24
C THR A 253 4.88 14.31 -9.97
N GLY A 254 3.98 13.37 -9.65
CA GLY A 254 3.29 13.32 -8.37
C GLY A 254 4.13 12.66 -7.29
N TYR A 255 3.54 12.59 -6.13
CA TYR A 255 4.14 11.96 -4.96
C TYR A 255 3.06 11.33 -4.08
N GLU A 256 3.47 10.44 -3.20
CA GLU A 256 2.60 9.92 -2.15
C GLU A 256 2.91 10.59 -0.81
N ILE A 257 1.88 10.68 0.01
CA ILE A 257 1.99 10.80 1.46
C ILE A 257 1.53 9.45 2.00
N GLY A 258 2.48 8.59 2.34
CA GLY A 258 2.17 7.31 2.94
C GLY A 258 1.48 7.52 4.28
N SER A 259 0.38 6.79 4.53
CA SER A 259 -0.56 7.18 5.58
C SER A 259 -0.82 6.11 6.61
N MET A 260 -1.40 6.50 7.73
CA MET A 260 -1.85 5.60 8.78
C MET A 260 -3.24 6.01 9.29
N THR A 261 -4.04 5.00 9.61
CA THR A 261 -5.45 5.16 9.98
C THR A 261 -5.83 4.18 11.08
N LEU A 262 -6.56 4.63 12.10
CA LEU A 262 -7.27 3.76 13.02
C LEU A 262 -8.59 3.32 12.37
N ILE A 263 -8.82 2.01 12.28
CA ILE A 263 -10.02 1.46 11.63
C ILE A 263 -11.22 1.65 12.56
N LYS A 264 -12.34 2.14 12.01
CA LYS A 264 -13.58 2.30 12.77
C LYS A 264 -14.10 0.94 13.21
N GLY A 265 -14.38 0.80 14.51
CA GLY A 265 -14.80 -0.47 15.10
C GLY A 265 -13.63 -1.41 15.41
N ALA A 266 -12.40 -0.91 15.43
CA ALA A 266 -11.22 -1.65 15.91
C ALA A 266 -11.50 -2.33 17.24
N ARG A 267 -11.21 -3.63 17.33
CA ARG A 267 -11.49 -4.44 18.54
C ARG A 267 -10.48 -4.19 19.63
N ASN A 268 -9.24 -3.87 19.26
CA ASN A 268 -8.12 -3.63 20.16
C ASN A 268 -7.72 -2.15 20.14
N LEU A 269 -8.68 -1.23 20.28
CA LEU A 269 -8.50 0.20 20.05
C LEU A 269 -7.35 0.81 20.88
N GLU A 270 -7.22 0.45 22.15
CA GLU A 270 -6.16 1.01 23.00
C GLU A 270 -4.76 0.55 22.56
N ASN A 271 -4.61 -0.69 22.10
CA ASN A 271 -3.36 -1.17 21.52
C ASN A 271 -3.11 -0.53 20.13
N ALA A 272 -4.17 -0.30 19.36
CA ALA A 272 -4.11 0.42 18.09
C ALA A 272 -3.61 1.86 18.26
N LYS A 273 -4.06 2.58 19.28
CA LYS A 273 -3.55 3.92 19.61
C LYS A 273 -2.07 3.87 20.03
N LYS A 274 -1.65 2.86 20.82
CA LYS A 274 -0.23 2.68 21.16
C LYS A 274 0.63 2.47 19.92
N TRP A 275 0.16 1.64 18.96
CA TRP A 275 0.84 1.49 17.68
C TRP A 275 0.91 2.80 16.92
N TYR A 276 -0.22 3.53 16.83
CA TYR A 276 -0.34 4.78 16.11
C TYR A 276 0.65 5.82 16.63
N ASP A 277 0.70 6.03 17.93
CA ASP A 277 1.60 6.99 18.55
C ASP A 277 3.07 6.57 18.40
N TRP A 278 3.38 5.29 18.63
CA TRP A 278 4.72 4.76 18.49
C TRP A 278 5.22 4.85 17.03
N ALA A 279 4.38 4.52 16.05
CA ALA A 279 4.75 4.54 14.63
C ALA A 279 5.09 5.95 14.11
N LEU A 280 4.72 7.00 14.84
CA LEU A 280 5.06 8.39 14.55
C LEU A 280 6.32 8.89 15.29
N THR A 281 6.92 8.08 16.16
CA THR A 281 8.16 8.45 16.85
C THR A 281 9.38 8.42 15.91
N PRO A 282 10.43 9.20 16.21
CA PRO A 282 11.69 9.15 15.45
C PRO A 282 12.31 7.75 15.41
N GLU A 283 12.23 7.02 16.54
CA GLU A 283 12.72 5.64 16.66
C GLU A 283 12.04 4.71 15.66
N ALA A 284 10.70 4.68 15.67
CA ALA A 284 9.93 3.81 14.78
C ALA A 284 10.11 4.16 13.30
N GLN A 285 10.15 5.45 12.96
CA GLN A 285 10.30 5.89 11.58
C GLN A 285 11.72 5.66 11.02
N SER A 286 12.72 5.56 11.89
CA SER A 286 14.09 5.20 11.50
C SER A 286 14.25 3.71 11.13
N ILE A 287 13.32 2.84 11.54
CA ILE A 287 13.31 1.40 11.19
C ILE A 287 13.22 1.20 9.66
N GLY A 288 12.58 2.12 8.94
CA GLY A 288 12.50 2.05 7.49
C GLY A 288 13.87 1.94 6.82
N ALA A 289 14.84 2.74 7.25
CA ALA A 289 16.21 2.69 6.72
C ALA A 289 16.88 1.33 6.96
N GLU A 290 16.69 0.74 8.14
CA GLU A 290 17.24 -0.58 8.50
C GLU A 290 16.57 -1.69 7.66
N ALA A 291 15.29 -1.54 7.37
CA ALA A 291 14.54 -2.44 6.51
C ALA A 291 14.74 -2.19 5.00
N LYS A 292 15.70 -1.34 4.62
CA LYS A 292 16.00 -0.93 3.23
C LYS A 292 14.79 -0.29 2.52
N ALA A 293 13.96 0.40 3.28
CA ALA A 293 12.88 1.23 2.78
C ALA A 293 13.39 2.69 2.75
N TYR A 294 13.40 3.28 1.57
CA TYR A 294 14.09 4.57 1.31
C TYR A 294 13.10 5.73 1.14
N GLN A 295 11.96 5.65 1.81
CA GLN A 295 10.99 6.75 1.92
C GLN A 295 11.50 7.84 2.85
N VAL A 296 10.98 9.05 2.68
CA VAL A 296 11.27 10.19 3.56
C VAL A 296 10.32 10.14 4.78
N PRO A 297 10.83 10.03 6.01
CA PRO A 297 9.99 9.92 7.20
C PRO A 297 9.21 11.22 7.47
N SER A 298 8.03 11.12 8.10
CA SER A 298 7.23 12.29 8.46
C SER A 298 7.68 12.99 9.74
N ASN A 299 8.36 12.30 10.65
CA ASN A 299 8.90 12.90 11.86
C ASN A 299 10.20 13.65 11.56
N LYS A 300 10.27 14.92 11.95
CA LYS A 300 11.41 15.83 11.70
C LYS A 300 12.71 15.34 12.33
N ASN A 301 12.61 14.55 13.40
CA ASN A 301 13.75 14.04 14.17
C ASN A 301 14.14 12.61 13.78
N ALA A 302 13.40 11.98 12.86
CA ALA A 302 13.74 10.67 12.34
C ALA A 302 14.90 10.78 11.34
N LYS A 303 15.79 9.78 11.35
CA LYS A 303 16.91 9.74 10.42
C LYS A 303 16.41 9.26 9.05
N ALA A 304 16.36 10.18 8.10
CA ALA A 304 16.08 9.82 6.70
C ALA A 304 17.24 8.94 6.15
N PRO A 305 16.93 7.90 5.36
CA PRO A 305 17.95 7.14 4.65
C PRO A 305 18.75 8.07 3.72
N LYS A 306 20.08 7.94 3.68
CA LYS A 306 20.92 8.74 2.78
C LYS A 306 20.68 8.46 1.30
N GLU A 307 20.13 7.30 1.00
CA GLU A 307 19.73 6.84 -0.34
C GLU A 307 18.33 7.31 -0.75
N ALA A 308 17.57 7.92 0.18
CA ALA A 308 16.25 8.44 -0.14
C ALA A 308 16.33 9.47 -1.29
N PRO A 309 15.36 9.49 -2.21
CA PRO A 309 15.32 10.48 -3.27
C PRO A 309 15.37 11.91 -2.71
N ASP A 310 16.25 12.73 -3.28
CA ASP A 310 16.37 14.14 -2.91
C ASP A 310 15.23 14.94 -3.53
N PHE A 311 14.23 15.24 -2.74
CA PHE A 311 13.02 15.96 -3.18
C PHE A 311 13.30 17.36 -3.72
N SER A 312 14.43 17.99 -3.33
CA SER A 312 14.80 19.31 -3.84
C SER A 312 15.19 19.32 -5.33
N LYS A 313 15.54 18.12 -5.87
CA LYS A 313 15.91 17.92 -7.27
C LYS A 313 14.76 17.39 -8.14
N ILE A 314 13.58 17.15 -7.56
CA ILE A 314 12.43 16.58 -8.24
C ILE A 314 11.41 17.68 -8.53
N LYS A 315 10.99 17.79 -9.79
CA LYS A 315 9.92 18.69 -10.18
C LYS A 315 8.57 18.05 -9.84
N PHE A 316 8.03 18.39 -8.67
CA PHE A 316 6.69 17.96 -8.28
C PHE A 316 5.61 18.80 -8.95
N ILE A 317 4.48 18.18 -9.27
CA ILE A 317 3.22 18.89 -9.53
C ILE A 317 2.59 19.31 -8.20
N ASP A 318 1.72 20.30 -8.23
CA ASP A 318 0.84 20.61 -7.08
C ASP A 318 -0.28 19.57 -7.03
N TYR A 319 0.04 18.42 -6.41
CA TYR A 319 -0.87 17.28 -6.38
C TYR A 319 -2.08 17.56 -5.47
N ASP A 320 -3.26 17.61 -6.07
CA ASP A 320 -4.52 17.89 -5.37
C ASP A 320 -5.06 16.64 -4.65
N PHE A 321 -4.53 16.37 -3.45
CA PHE A 321 -4.99 15.26 -2.61
C PHE A 321 -6.47 15.39 -2.22
N ALA A 322 -7.01 16.61 -2.09
CA ALA A 322 -8.41 16.79 -1.73
C ALA A 322 -9.35 16.28 -2.83
N LYS A 323 -9.05 16.59 -4.08
CA LYS A 323 -9.82 16.12 -5.23
C LYS A 323 -9.57 14.64 -5.51
N TYR A 324 -8.32 14.25 -5.73
CA TYR A 324 -7.97 12.90 -6.20
C TYR A 324 -8.03 11.83 -5.11
N GLY A 325 -7.98 12.21 -3.84
CA GLY A 325 -8.26 11.36 -2.69
C GLY A 325 -9.75 11.24 -2.35
N SER A 326 -10.64 12.04 -2.98
CA SER A 326 -12.07 11.93 -2.74
C SER A 326 -12.66 10.63 -3.30
N SER A 327 -13.66 10.09 -2.62
CA SER A 327 -14.35 8.87 -3.03
C SER A 327 -14.96 8.97 -4.43
N ALA A 328 -15.59 10.12 -4.73
CA ALA A 328 -16.25 10.35 -6.01
C ALA A 328 -15.25 10.36 -7.17
N GLU A 329 -14.17 11.16 -7.06
CA GLU A 329 -13.19 11.31 -8.14
C GLU A 329 -12.39 10.03 -8.34
N ARG A 330 -11.98 9.36 -7.25
CA ARG A 330 -11.27 8.10 -7.35
C ARG A 330 -12.12 7.02 -8.06
N LYS A 331 -13.39 6.86 -7.70
CA LYS A 331 -14.31 5.93 -8.37
C LYS A 331 -14.49 6.27 -9.84
N ARG A 332 -14.65 7.55 -10.16
CA ARG A 332 -14.84 8.04 -11.52
C ARG A 332 -13.62 7.73 -12.41
N LEU A 333 -12.42 8.05 -11.94
CA LEU A 333 -11.18 7.81 -12.70
C LEU A 333 -10.90 6.32 -12.89
N LEU A 334 -11.13 5.49 -11.87
CA LEU A 334 -10.97 4.05 -11.97
C LEU A 334 -11.97 3.43 -12.95
N ALA A 335 -13.24 3.86 -12.93
CA ALA A 335 -14.23 3.41 -13.90
C ALA A 335 -13.86 3.81 -15.33
N LYS A 336 -13.35 5.04 -15.53
CA LYS A 336 -12.87 5.50 -16.85
C LYS A 336 -11.61 4.71 -17.29
N TRP A 337 -10.70 4.41 -16.37
CA TRP A 337 -9.55 3.55 -16.63
C TRP A 337 -9.98 2.16 -17.13
N ASP A 338 -10.92 1.51 -16.43
CA ASP A 338 -11.43 0.19 -16.83
C ASP A 338 -12.10 0.23 -18.21
N ALA A 339 -12.88 1.28 -18.49
CA ALA A 339 -13.61 1.42 -19.74
C ALA A 339 -12.71 1.77 -20.93
N GLU A 340 -11.74 2.66 -20.75
CA GLU A 340 -11.03 3.28 -21.85
C GLU A 340 -9.58 2.80 -22.06
N VAL A 341 -8.97 2.14 -21.09
CA VAL A 341 -7.55 1.76 -21.16
C VAL A 341 -7.34 0.26 -20.93
N LYS A 342 -7.80 -0.26 -19.79
CA LYS A 342 -7.48 -1.62 -19.34
C LYS A 342 -7.88 -2.71 -20.35
N ASN A 343 -9.04 -2.56 -20.96
CA ASN A 343 -9.63 -3.55 -21.86
C ASN A 343 -9.33 -3.30 -23.35
N LEU A 344 -8.44 -2.35 -23.66
CA LEU A 344 -8.02 -2.14 -25.04
C LEU A 344 -7.14 -3.32 -25.51
N PRO A 345 -7.18 -3.66 -26.80
CA PRO A 345 -6.17 -4.56 -27.39
C PRO A 345 -4.78 -3.89 -27.34
N LYS A 346 -3.77 -4.69 -27.08
CA LYS A 346 -2.36 -4.27 -27.08
C LYS A 346 -1.75 -4.25 -28.47
#